data_947b1951e7d3c6390924420d9388e82e
#
_entry.id   947b1951e7d3c6390924420d9388e82e
#
_cell.length_a   1.000
_cell.length_b   1.000
_cell.length_c   1.000
_cell.angle_alpha   90.00
_cell.angle_beta   90.00
_cell.angle_gamma   90.00
#
_symmetry.space_group_name_H-M   'P 1'
#
loop_
_entity.id
_entity.type
_entity.pdbx_description
1 polymer ?
#
loop_
_entity_poly.entity_id
_entity_poly.type
_entity_poly.pdbx_seq_one_letter_code
_entity_poly.pdbx_strand_id
1 'polypeptide(L)'
;DFLRKQVQMNKEYIEQLHSKNSSKRTNGDKVFRLWDVVILNPPAFAKSQKELKHALRSYKDLNLHAMKLVVDGGFLITSCSSRHVGFDQFLNMLEAAAADAGKLLRMVNYRGAGEDYPHLIGVNIGNELKFAVFEVRSRKSAASVLQQRKKEEAYK
;
A
#
# COMPACT_ATOMS: atom_id res chain seq x y z
N ASP A 1 5.89 4.56 -12.60
CA ASP A 1 5.52 5.92 -13.01
C ASP A 1 4.01 6.19 -13.02
N PHE A 2 3.19 5.23 -13.48
CA PHE A 2 1.72 5.35 -13.49
C PHE A 2 1.12 5.70 -12.12
N LEU A 3 1.51 5.00 -11.06
CA LEU A 3 0.99 5.23 -9.70
C LEU A 3 1.30 6.65 -9.21
N ARG A 4 2.52 7.13 -9.41
CA ARG A 4 2.93 8.49 -9.04
C ARG A 4 2.12 9.54 -9.80
N LYS A 5 1.96 9.33 -11.11
CA LYS A 5 1.17 10.22 -11.98
C LYS A 5 -0.28 10.30 -11.51
N GLN A 6 -0.90 9.16 -11.21
CA GLN A 6 -2.29 9.12 -10.73
C GLN A 6 -2.45 9.79 -9.36
N VAL A 7 -1.52 9.57 -8.43
CA VAL A 7 -1.53 10.26 -7.12
C VAL A 7 -1.39 11.77 -7.29
N GLN A 8 -0.52 12.22 -8.20
CA GLN A 8 -0.34 13.64 -8.49
C GLN A 8 -1.60 14.25 -9.09
N MET A 9 -2.23 13.58 -10.05
CA MET A 9 -3.51 14.03 -10.65
C MET A 9 -4.63 14.15 -9.59
N ASN A 10 -4.71 13.19 -8.67
CA ASN A 10 -5.67 13.24 -7.58
C ASN A 10 -5.43 14.42 -6.64
N LYS A 11 -4.17 14.74 -6.32
CA LYS A 11 -3.84 15.92 -5.50
C LYS A 11 -4.24 17.22 -6.18
N GLU A 12 -3.87 17.39 -7.43
CA GLU A 12 -4.24 18.59 -8.21
C GLU A 12 -5.74 18.78 -8.28
N TYR A 13 -6.51 17.69 -8.43
CA TYR A 13 -7.97 17.76 -8.42
C TYR A 13 -8.54 18.23 -7.08
N ILE A 14 -8.01 17.70 -5.96
CA ILE A 14 -8.42 18.11 -4.60
C ILE A 14 -8.08 19.59 -4.36
N GLU A 15 -6.89 20.05 -4.75
CA GLU A 15 -6.48 21.45 -4.63
C GLU A 15 -7.41 22.38 -5.42
N GLN A 16 -7.83 21.99 -6.62
CA GLN A 16 -8.79 22.72 -7.43
C GLN A 16 -10.19 22.83 -6.76
N LEU A 17 -10.63 21.76 -6.08
CA LEU A 17 -11.91 21.77 -5.34
C LEU A 17 -11.88 22.72 -4.13
N HIS A 18 -10.73 22.85 -3.45
CA HIS A 18 -10.57 23.73 -2.29
C HIS A 18 -10.29 25.20 -2.68
N SER A 19 -9.86 25.45 -3.90
CA SER A 19 -9.68 26.80 -4.39
C SER A 19 -11.04 27.43 -4.69
N LYS A 20 -11.45 28.43 -3.90
CA LYS A 20 -12.74 29.13 -4.02
C LYS A 20 -12.94 29.91 -5.32
N ASN A 21 -12.06 29.80 -6.30
CA ASN A 21 -12.17 30.41 -7.63
C ASN A 21 -12.56 29.36 -8.68
N SER A 22 -13.74 28.79 -8.56
CA SER A 22 -14.28 27.80 -9.50
C SER A 22 -14.96 28.42 -10.74
N SER A 23 -14.33 29.38 -11.39
CA SER A 23 -14.88 29.97 -12.63
C SER A 23 -14.23 29.45 -13.92
N LYS A 24 -13.32 28.48 -13.84
CA LYS A 24 -12.77 27.81 -15.03
C LYS A 24 -12.84 26.31 -14.87
N ARG A 25 -13.98 25.73 -15.29
CA ARG A 25 -14.01 24.32 -15.71
C ARG A 25 -13.17 24.22 -16.98
N THR A 26 -11.91 23.88 -16.85
CA THR A 26 -11.10 23.48 -18.00
C THR A 26 -11.53 22.04 -18.38
N ASN A 27 -12.14 21.93 -19.55
CA ASN A 27 -12.41 20.67 -20.22
C ASN A 27 -11.09 19.90 -20.43
N GLY A 28 -10.86 18.87 -19.64
CA GLY A 28 -9.75 17.96 -19.81
C GLY A 28 -9.80 16.96 -18.65
N ASP A 29 -10.16 15.72 -18.93
CA ASP A 29 -10.48 14.61 -18.03
C ASP A 29 -9.47 14.32 -16.89
N LYS A 30 -9.29 15.26 -15.97
CA LYS A 30 -8.62 14.99 -14.69
C LYS A 30 -9.64 14.37 -13.74
N VAL A 31 -9.83 13.06 -13.85
CA VAL A 31 -10.74 12.32 -12.99
C VAL A 31 -10.01 11.88 -11.73
N PHE A 32 -10.49 12.35 -10.58
CA PHE A 32 -10.10 11.79 -9.29
C PHE A 32 -10.53 10.33 -9.23
N ARG A 33 -9.56 9.43 -9.08
CA ARG A 33 -9.82 7.99 -9.04
C ARG A 33 -9.19 7.38 -7.80
N LEU A 34 -10.02 6.75 -7.00
CA LEU A 34 -9.61 5.76 -6.00
C LEU A 34 -10.21 4.42 -6.40
N TRP A 35 -9.60 3.34 -5.95
CA TRP A 35 -10.02 1.98 -6.24
C TRP A 35 -10.33 1.23 -4.96
N ASP A 36 -11.34 0.37 -5.01
CA ASP A 36 -11.68 -0.53 -3.90
C ASP A 36 -10.61 -1.58 -3.68
N VAL A 37 -9.94 -1.99 -4.75
CA VAL A 37 -8.84 -2.97 -4.71
C VAL A 37 -7.70 -2.50 -5.60
N VAL A 38 -6.50 -2.49 -5.05
CA VAL A 38 -5.25 -2.29 -5.80
C VAL A 38 -4.38 -3.52 -5.65
N ILE A 39 -4.01 -4.13 -6.77
CA ILE A 39 -3.10 -5.28 -6.82
C ILE A 39 -1.74 -4.81 -7.30
N LEU A 40 -0.71 -5.03 -6.48
CA LEU A 40 0.66 -4.64 -6.74
C LEU A 40 1.56 -5.89 -6.75
N ASN A 41 1.96 -6.31 -7.94
CA ASN A 41 2.85 -7.45 -8.15
C ASN A 41 4.13 -7.01 -8.90
N PRO A 42 5.07 -6.34 -8.23
CA PRO A 42 6.29 -5.86 -8.86
C PRO A 42 7.27 -7.02 -9.10
N PRO A 43 8.21 -6.86 -10.05
CA PRO A 43 9.27 -7.82 -10.24
C PRO A 43 10.22 -7.87 -9.04
N ALA A 44 11.07 -8.90 -8.99
CA ALA A 44 12.13 -9.03 -7.98
C ALA A 44 13.20 -7.94 -8.18
N PHE A 45 13.21 -6.92 -7.32
CA PHE A 45 14.17 -5.82 -7.40
C PHE A 45 15.56 -6.16 -6.81
N ALA A 46 15.64 -7.08 -5.82
CA ALA A 46 16.90 -7.48 -5.24
C ALA A 46 17.38 -8.78 -5.89
N LYS A 47 18.34 -8.70 -6.81
CA LYS A 47 19.02 -9.84 -7.42
C LYS A 47 20.21 -10.29 -6.58
N SER A 48 20.71 -9.45 -5.68
CA SER A 48 21.84 -9.71 -4.78
C SER A 48 21.62 -9.01 -3.44
N GLN A 49 22.36 -9.46 -2.41
CA GLN A 49 22.33 -8.83 -1.09
C GLN A 49 22.77 -7.35 -1.12
N LYS A 50 23.67 -7.00 -2.04
CA LYS A 50 24.14 -5.60 -2.20
C LYS A 50 23.02 -4.67 -2.67
N GLU A 51 22.04 -5.18 -3.41
CA GLU A 51 20.93 -4.41 -3.95
C GLU A 51 19.74 -4.29 -2.96
N LEU A 52 19.77 -5.02 -1.85
CA LEU A 52 18.67 -5.11 -0.90
C LEU A 52 18.15 -3.75 -0.44
N LYS A 53 19.04 -2.85 -0.04
CA LYS A 53 18.66 -1.51 0.44
C LYS A 53 17.96 -0.68 -0.63
N HIS A 54 18.42 -0.76 -1.86
CA HIS A 54 17.80 -0.07 -3.00
C HIS A 54 16.45 -0.70 -3.35
N ALA A 55 16.37 -2.03 -3.36
CA ALA A 55 15.15 -2.77 -3.62
C ALA A 55 14.05 -2.44 -2.59
N LEU A 56 14.38 -2.40 -1.30
CA LEU A 56 13.42 -2.02 -0.24
C LEU A 56 12.89 -0.60 -0.42
N ARG A 57 13.73 0.35 -0.88
CA ARG A 57 13.26 1.70 -1.19
C ARG A 57 12.28 1.71 -2.36
N SER A 58 12.57 0.94 -3.41
CA SER A 58 11.69 0.83 -4.59
C SER A 58 10.36 0.18 -4.23
N TYR A 59 10.36 -0.90 -3.44
CA TYR A 59 9.14 -1.53 -2.91
C TYR A 59 8.35 -0.57 -2.03
N LYS A 60 9.02 0.18 -1.15
CA LYS A 60 8.38 1.19 -0.29
C LYS A 60 7.68 2.24 -1.12
N ASP A 61 8.35 2.79 -2.10
CA ASP A 61 7.81 3.84 -2.97
C ASP A 61 6.56 3.36 -3.73
N LEU A 62 6.61 2.17 -4.33
CA LEU A 62 5.47 1.59 -5.04
C LEU A 62 4.28 1.35 -4.10
N ASN A 63 4.51 0.74 -2.95
CA ASN A 63 3.44 0.45 -1.99
C ASN A 63 2.84 1.72 -1.40
N LEU A 64 3.65 2.74 -1.09
CA LEU A 64 3.20 4.05 -0.63
C LEU A 64 2.23 4.69 -1.64
N HIS A 65 2.58 4.67 -2.93
CA HIS A 65 1.72 5.25 -3.96
C HIS A 65 0.46 4.40 -4.20
N ALA A 66 0.58 3.07 -4.15
CA ALA A 66 -0.56 2.17 -4.26
C ALA A 66 -1.58 2.41 -3.12
N MET A 67 -1.11 2.53 -1.87
CA MET A 67 -1.97 2.82 -0.70
C MET A 67 -2.73 4.14 -0.82
N LYS A 68 -2.13 5.16 -1.45
CA LYS A 68 -2.79 6.46 -1.68
C LYS A 68 -3.92 6.40 -2.70
N LEU A 69 -3.97 5.35 -3.49
CA LEU A 69 -4.97 5.13 -4.53
C LEU A 69 -6.11 4.21 -4.06
N VAL A 70 -6.01 3.62 -2.87
CA VAL A 70 -7.06 2.77 -2.29
C VAL A 70 -8.04 3.64 -1.52
N VAL A 71 -9.36 3.38 -1.71
CA VAL A 71 -10.43 3.98 -0.90
C VAL A 71 -10.25 3.62 0.58
N ASP A 72 -10.81 4.42 1.48
CA ASP A 72 -10.81 4.08 2.91
C ASP A 72 -11.66 2.82 3.17
N GLY A 73 -11.08 1.80 3.74
CA GLY A 73 -11.69 0.47 3.90
C GLY A 73 -11.54 -0.46 2.70
N GLY A 74 -10.91 -0.01 1.61
CA GLY A 74 -10.55 -0.85 0.46
C GLY A 74 -9.32 -1.72 0.72
N PHE A 75 -8.87 -2.46 -0.30
CA PHE A 75 -7.85 -3.48 -0.15
C PHE A 75 -6.61 -3.20 -1.00
N LEU A 76 -5.46 -3.39 -0.38
CA LEU A 76 -4.16 -3.52 -1.06
C LEU A 76 -3.75 -5.00 -1.05
N ILE A 77 -3.52 -5.55 -2.22
CA ILE A 77 -2.92 -6.87 -2.42
C ILE A 77 -1.51 -6.62 -2.93
N THR A 78 -0.49 -7.03 -2.18
CA THR A 78 0.89 -6.75 -2.55
C THR A 78 1.77 -7.98 -2.39
N SER A 79 2.78 -8.09 -3.26
CA SER A 79 3.71 -9.21 -3.26
C SER A 79 5.17 -8.76 -3.37
N CYS A 80 6.07 -9.64 -2.94
CA CYS A 80 7.50 -9.51 -3.13
C CYS A 80 8.09 -10.89 -3.42
N SER A 81 8.68 -11.06 -4.59
CA SER A 81 9.34 -12.29 -5.02
C SER A 81 10.87 -12.23 -4.90
N SER A 82 11.44 -11.19 -4.30
CA SER A 82 12.88 -11.07 -4.09
C SER A 82 13.35 -12.03 -2.99
N ARG A 83 14.25 -12.94 -3.33
CA ARG A 83 14.87 -13.90 -2.40
C ARG A 83 15.58 -13.24 -1.22
N HIS A 84 16.22 -12.11 -1.47
CA HIS A 84 17.01 -11.39 -0.47
C HIS A 84 16.18 -10.52 0.48
N VAL A 85 14.88 -10.38 0.22
CA VAL A 85 13.94 -9.67 1.10
C VAL A 85 13.27 -10.70 2.01
N GLY A 86 13.60 -10.69 3.29
CA GLY A 86 12.92 -11.52 4.29
C GLY A 86 11.51 -11.02 4.60
N PHE A 87 10.74 -11.86 5.29
CA PHE A 87 9.36 -11.53 5.68
C PHE A 87 9.29 -10.27 6.56
N ASP A 88 10.10 -10.22 7.62
CA ASP A 88 10.12 -9.08 8.53
C ASP A 88 10.53 -7.79 7.82
N GLN A 89 11.50 -7.87 6.91
CA GLN A 89 11.92 -6.73 6.09
C GLN A 89 10.79 -6.24 5.18
N PHE A 90 10.00 -7.17 4.63
CA PHE A 90 8.85 -6.84 3.80
C PHE A 90 7.75 -6.14 4.63
N LEU A 91 7.42 -6.65 5.82
CA LEU A 91 6.45 -6.03 6.71
C LEU A 91 6.91 -4.66 7.21
N ASN A 92 8.15 -4.54 7.68
CA ASN A 92 8.71 -3.26 8.15
C ASN A 92 8.73 -2.20 7.03
N MET A 93 9.00 -2.61 5.81
CA MET A 93 8.93 -1.74 4.63
C MET A 93 7.50 -1.27 4.38
N LEU A 94 6.49 -2.16 4.49
CA LEU A 94 5.07 -1.82 4.32
C LEU A 94 4.58 -0.90 5.42
N GLU A 95 4.98 -1.13 6.67
CA GLU A 95 4.67 -0.25 7.80
C GLU A 95 5.21 1.17 7.56
N ALA A 96 6.47 1.28 7.15
CA ALA A 96 7.08 2.56 6.82
C ALA A 96 6.39 3.25 5.62
N ALA A 97 5.94 2.49 4.62
CA ALA A 97 5.17 3.01 3.50
C ALA A 97 3.79 3.53 3.92
N ALA A 98 3.11 2.79 4.80
CA ALA A 98 1.81 3.17 5.34
C ALA A 98 1.89 4.43 6.21
N ALA A 99 2.93 4.53 7.04
CA ALA A 99 3.19 5.72 7.85
C ALA A 99 3.34 6.97 6.96
N ASP A 100 4.17 6.89 5.92
CA ASP A 100 4.40 8.00 4.98
C ASP A 100 3.15 8.30 4.12
N ALA A 101 2.31 7.30 3.85
CA ALA A 101 1.04 7.48 3.15
C ALA A 101 -0.08 8.06 4.04
N GLY A 102 0.12 8.14 5.37
CA GLY A 102 -0.91 8.51 6.34
C GLY A 102 -2.02 7.45 6.46
N LYS A 103 -1.68 6.19 6.21
CA LYS A 103 -2.58 5.04 6.21
C LYS A 103 -2.27 4.08 7.36
N LEU A 104 -3.23 3.22 7.66
CA LEU A 104 -3.11 2.05 8.52
C LEU A 104 -3.42 0.82 7.69
N LEU A 105 -2.65 -0.24 7.90
CA LEU A 105 -2.83 -1.53 7.25
C LEU A 105 -3.34 -2.54 8.28
N ARG A 106 -4.49 -3.14 8.01
CA ARG A 106 -4.97 -4.31 8.74
C ARG A 106 -4.71 -5.54 7.88
N MET A 107 -3.80 -6.40 8.33
CA MET A 107 -3.51 -7.65 7.63
C MET A 107 -4.73 -8.55 7.64
N VAL A 108 -5.21 -8.93 6.46
CA VAL A 108 -6.34 -9.85 6.25
C VAL A 108 -5.84 -11.24 5.93
N ASN A 109 -4.80 -11.33 5.10
CA ASN A 109 -4.20 -12.58 4.72
C ASN A 109 -2.70 -12.39 4.44
N TYR A 110 -1.94 -13.45 4.72
CA TYR A 110 -0.54 -13.55 4.35
C TYR A 110 -0.25 -14.97 3.87
N ARG A 111 0.48 -15.10 2.78
CA ARG A 111 0.88 -16.39 2.21
C ARG A 111 2.29 -16.33 1.63
N GLY A 112 2.94 -17.48 1.60
CA GLY A 112 4.08 -17.76 0.75
C GLY A 112 3.67 -18.20 -0.65
N ALA A 113 4.46 -19.06 -1.26
CA ALA A 113 4.14 -19.74 -2.52
C ALA A 113 2.90 -20.63 -2.36
N GLY A 114 2.21 -20.90 -3.46
CA GLY A 114 1.08 -21.83 -3.49
C GLY A 114 1.49 -23.27 -3.22
N GLU A 115 0.51 -24.12 -2.93
CA GLU A 115 0.72 -25.56 -2.67
C GLU A 115 1.26 -26.28 -3.90
N ASP A 116 1.00 -25.75 -5.08
CA ASP A 116 1.51 -26.20 -6.38
C ASP A 116 2.99 -25.84 -6.64
N TYR A 117 3.60 -25.07 -5.73
CA TYR A 117 5.01 -24.69 -5.79
C TYR A 117 5.76 -25.21 -4.56
N PRO A 118 6.08 -26.50 -4.50
CA PRO A 118 6.73 -27.10 -3.35
C PRO A 118 8.15 -26.56 -3.17
N HIS A 119 8.58 -26.42 -1.92
CA HIS A 119 9.95 -26.04 -1.58
C HIS A 119 10.68 -27.18 -0.86
N LEU A 120 11.98 -27.25 -1.06
CA LEU A 120 12.83 -28.23 -0.40
C LEU A 120 13.28 -27.70 0.96
N ILE A 121 13.10 -28.50 2.01
CA ILE A 121 13.60 -28.17 3.35
C ILE A 121 15.13 -28.11 3.31
N GLY A 122 15.70 -27.04 3.87
CA GLY A 122 17.15 -26.80 3.90
C GLY A 122 17.71 -26.10 2.66
N VAL A 123 16.87 -25.81 1.67
CA VAL A 123 17.25 -25.03 0.47
C VAL A 123 16.32 -23.82 0.34
N ASN A 124 16.88 -22.61 0.24
CA ASN A 124 16.10 -21.36 0.08
C ASN A 124 15.53 -21.17 -1.35
N ILE A 125 15.11 -22.26 -1.98
CA ILE A 125 14.43 -22.22 -3.28
C ILE A 125 12.95 -22.56 -3.04
N GLY A 126 12.06 -21.73 -3.57
CA GLY A 126 10.61 -21.92 -3.43
C GLY A 126 9.96 -21.11 -2.32
N ASN A 127 10.73 -20.48 -1.44
CA ASN A 127 10.20 -19.65 -0.33
C ASN A 127 10.44 -18.15 -0.54
N GLU A 128 10.61 -17.74 -1.81
CA GLU A 128 10.91 -16.35 -2.12
C GLU A 128 9.66 -15.46 -2.14
N LEU A 129 8.47 -16.02 -2.34
CA LEU A 129 7.24 -15.25 -2.45
C LEU A 129 6.72 -14.84 -1.06
N LYS A 130 6.52 -13.55 -0.88
CA LYS A 130 5.71 -12.95 0.17
C LYS A 130 4.51 -12.31 -0.49
N PHE A 131 3.31 -12.79 -0.16
CA PHE A 131 2.04 -12.28 -0.66
C PHE A 131 1.19 -11.87 0.53
N ALA A 132 0.63 -10.67 0.49
CA ALA A 132 -0.18 -10.16 1.59
C ALA A 132 -1.38 -9.38 1.08
N VAL A 133 -2.49 -9.50 1.81
CA VAL A 133 -3.72 -8.76 1.61
C VAL A 133 -3.95 -7.88 2.83
N PHE A 134 -4.11 -6.58 2.61
CA PHE A 134 -4.39 -5.60 3.65
C PHE A 134 -5.66 -4.83 3.35
N GLU A 135 -6.49 -4.63 4.37
CA GLU A 135 -7.46 -3.55 4.39
C GLU A 135 -6.72 -2.24 4.70
N VAL A 136 -6.98 -1.22 3.89
CA VAL A 136 -6.32 0.08 3.99
C VAL A 136 -7.27 1.10 4.62
N ARG A 137 -6.88 1.72 5.73
CA ARG A 137 -7.66 2.77 6.39
C ARG A 137 -6.87 4.06 6.53
N SER A 138 -7.56 5.18 6.47
CA SER A 138 -6.97 6.48 6.79
C SER A 138 -6.72 6.60 8.30
N ARG A 139 -5.57 7.12 8.70
CA ARG A 139 -5.27 7.36 10.12
C ARG A 139 -6.27 8.32 10.77
N LYS A 140 -6.80 9.29 10.01
CA LYS A 140 -7.80 10.24 10.52
C LYS A 140 -9.14 9.54 10.82
N SER A 141 -9.60 8.66 9.94
CA SER A 141 -10.85 7.92 10.15
C SER A 141 -10.73 6.92 11.30
N ALA A 142 -9.61 6.21 11.41
CA ALA A 142 -9.35 5.29 12.52
C ALA A 142 -9.32 6.02 13.88
N ALA A 143 -8.71 7.19 13.95
CA ALA A 143 -8.68 8.00 15.18
C ALA A 143 -10.09 8.46 15.59
N SER A 144 -10.94 8.86 14.64
CA SER A 144 -12.33 9.25 14.93
C SER A 144 -13.17 8.11 15.45
N VAL A 145 -13.02 6.90 14.87
CA VAL A 145 -13.72 5.69 15.34
C VAL A 145 -13.28 5.30 16.75
N LEU A 146 -11.97 5.38 17.04
CA LEU A 146 -11.48 5.10 18.40
C LEU A 146 -11.97 6.12 19.44
N GLN A 147 -12.08 7.39 19.07
CA GLN A 147 -12.65 8.42 19.94
C GLN A 147 -14.14 8.20 20.19
N GLN A 148 -14.91 7.78 19.18
CA GLN A 148 -16.30 7.44 19.33
C GLN A 148 -16.51 6.26 20.29
N ARG A 149 -15.75 5.17 20.12
CA ARG A 149 -15.80 4.01 21.01
C ARG A 149 -15.49 4.37 22.48
N LYS A 150 -14.43 5.17 22.70
CA LYS A 150 -14.11 5.64 24.06
C LYS A 150 -15.22 6.48 24.68
N LYS A 151 -15.96 7.27 23.89
CA LYS A 151 -17.12 8.02 24.38
C LYS A 151 -18.27 7.09 24.75
N GLU A 152 -18.56 6.08 23.92
CA GLU A 152 -19.61 5.10 24.18
C GLU A 152 -19.32 4.23 25.42
N GLU A 153 -18.04 3.88 25.67
CA GLU A 153 -17.62 3.16 26.86
C GLU A 153 -17.69 4.01 28.14
N ALA A 154 -17.51 5.32 28.05
CA ALA A 154 -17.61 6.25 29.17
C ALA A 154 -19.05 6.56 29.61
N TYR A 155 -20.04 6.20 28.79
CA TYR A 155 -21.48 6.37 29.10
C TYR A 155 -22.14 5.08 29.62
N LYS A 156 -21.37 4.00 29.79
CA LYS A 156 -21.82 2.73 30.42
C LYS A 156 -21.33 2.62 31.84
#